data_749334ae9ef3100e7c7de9fe85cb256a
#
_entry.id   749334ae9ef3100e7c7de9fe85cb256a
#
_cell.length_a   1.000
_cell.length_b   1.000
_cell.length_c   1.000
_cell.angle_alpha   90.00
_cell.angle_beta   90.00
_cell.angle_gamma   90.00
#
_symmetry.space_group_name_H-M   'P 1'
#
loop_
_entity.id
_entity.type
_entity.pdbx_description
1 polymer ?
#
loop_
_entity_poly.entity_id
_entity_poly.type
_entity_poly.pdbx_seq_one_letter_code
_entity_poly.pdbx_strand_id
1 'polypeptide(L)'
;MKNMYDVVIIGGGPSGLAAGIYLARANYRVVIVEKNHFGGQITITSEVVNFPGVKKASGQELADNMLEQAKSFGAEFMLAEVTGFDLSSDIKKVKTTKGELECFGILLAVGASPRMVGFKGEQEFKGKGIAYCATCDGEFFKGKDVYVIGGGFAAAEESVFLTKYANNVTILVREEAFTCAETVAQKAINHPKIKVEYNKIVNEVRGNENGLTYLSYKDIKTNEEYVVEKNGFGVFVFAGYAPATTFLKGVIDLNEQGYIITDKSQKTSVEGVFASGDVCIKPLRQVVTAVAEGAIAATELERVCQRLQEKTNIIPVKETVKVEEVKQEGSFFDSNMLAQLNTVFAKMENEVTIKLDLVDNKVSEELKTYITELSKLTSKIKVEYESTDDIHKPVARIYNNNGYTGLAFHGVPGGHEFTSFILGIYNSSGKGQPIDQEVYQKIVSNQQKVDLKVIVSLSCTMCPELVIASQRLATLNENITAEVYDLNNYEDIKNKHNIMSVPCLIVNDEKVHFGKKNIVELINLLNI
;
A
#
# COMPACT_ATOMS: atom_id res chain seq x y z
N MET A 1 -6.96 -31.45 14.14
CA MET A 1 -6.37 -31.09 12.82
C MET A 1 -6.42 -29.56 12.62
N LYS A 2 -5.79 -28.84 13.53
CA LYS A 2 -5.89 -27.35 13.58
C LYS A 2 -5.32 -26.66 12.34
N ASN A 3 -4.36 -27.27 11.64
CA ASN A 3 -3.61 -26.71 10.51
C ASN A 3 -3.98 -27.33 9.15
N MET A 4 -5.12 -28.03 9.05
CA MET A 4 -5.59 -28.64 7.80
C MET A 4 -6.58 -27.69 7.12
N TYR A 5 -6.31 -27.33 5.87
CA TYR A 5 -7.12 -26.47 5.01
C TYR A 5 -7.56 -27.24 3.76
N ASP A 6 -8.61 -26.79 3.11
CA ASP A 6 -8.92 -27.23 1.76
C ASP A 6 -7.90 -26.65 0.78
N VAL A 7 -7.67 -25.34 0.87
CA VAL A 7 -6.73 -24.64 0.00
C VAL A 7 -5.86 -23.66 0.78
N VAL A 8 -4.56 -23.69 0.49
CA VAL A 8 -3.61 -22.65 0.87
C VAL A 8 -3.36 -21.75 -0.34
N ILE A 9 -3.68 -20.47 -0.23
CA ILE A 9 -3.44 -19.45 -1.24
C ILE A 9 -2.19 -18.68 -0.86
N ILE A 10 -1.19 -18.62 -1.73
CA ILE A 10 0.09 -17.94 -1.49
C ILE A 10 0.13 -16.66 -2.31
N GLY A 11 0.06 -15.52 -1.62
CA GLY A 11 -0.03 -14.18 -2.18
C GLY A 11 -1.41 -13.54 -1.94
N GLY A 12 -1.41 -12.41 -1.25
CA GLY A 12 -2.60 -11.64 -0.85
C GLY A 12 -2.94 -10.48 -1.80
N GLY A 13 -2.50 -10.54 -3.07
CA GLY A 13 -2.89 -9.60 -4.12
C GLY A 13 -4.27 -9.90 -4.71
N PRO A 14 -4.73 -9.11 -5.72
CA PRO A 14 -6.09 -9.22 -6.29
C PRO A 14 -6.45 -10.64 -6.74
N SER A 15 -5.50 -11.40 -7.28
CA SER A 15 -5.72 -12.78 -7.71
C SER A 15 -6.00 -13.73 -6.54
N GLY A 16 -5.17 -13.65 -5.48
CA GLY A 16 -5.34 -14.48 -4.29
C GLY A 16 -6.59 -14.09 -3.49
N LEU A 17 -6.89 -12.80 -3.39
CA LEU A 17 -8.11 -12.30 -2.74
C LEU A 17 -9.36 -12.78 -3.47
N ALA A 18 -9.39 -12.69 -4.81
CA ALA A 18 -10.50 -13.20 -5.62
C ALA A 18 -10.71 -14.71 -5.43
N ALA A 19 -9.62 -15.49 -5.47
CA ALA A 19 -9.71 -16.93 -5.21
C ALA A 19 -10.22 -17.23 -3.79
N GLY A 20 -9.76 -16.48 -2.80
CA GLY A 20 -10.22 -16.59 -1.42
C GLY A 20 -11.72 -16.32 -1.28
N ILE A 21 -12.24 -15.29 -1.98
CA ILE A 21 -13.68 -14.98 -2.04
C ILE A 21 -14.47 -16.18 -2.59
N TYR A 22 -14.06 -16.71 -3.75
CA TYR A 22 -14.78 -17.81 -4.40
C TYR A 22 -14.79 -19.07 -3.56
N LEU A 23 -13.63 -19.52 -3.09
CA LEU A 23 -13.49 -20.73 -2.29
C LEU A 23 -14.19 -20.61 -0.92
N ALA A 24 -14.01 -19.49 -0.22
CA ALA A 24 -14.66 -19.29 1.08
C ALA A 24 -16.17 -19.20 0.97
N ARG A 25 -16.70 -18.57 -0.10
CA ARG A 25 -18.14 -18.51 -0.41
C ARG A 25 -18.70 -19.90 -0.75
N ALA A 26 -17.92 -20.76 -1.40
CA ALA A 26 -18.26 -22.15 -1.65
C ALA A 26 -18.10 -23.07 -0.41
N ASN A 27 -17.86 -22.45 0.76
CA ASN A 27 -17.74 -23.10 2.05
C ASN A 27 -16.49 -23.99 2.25
N TYR A 28 -15.44 -23.80 1.47
CA TYR A 28 -14.14 -24.42 1.71
C TYR A 28 -13.34 -23.66 2.77
N ARG A 29 -12.58 -24.37 3.59
CA ARG A 29 -11.65 -23.75 4.54
C ARG A 29 -10.39 -23.31 3.83
N VAL A 30 -10.17 -22.00 3.73
CA VAL A 30 -9.04 -21.43 3.00
C VAL A 30 -8.25 -20.47 3.85
N VAL A 31 -6.94 -20.44 3.65
CA VAL A 31 -6.05 -19.44 4.24
C VAL A 31 -5.26 -18.76 3.13
N ILE A 32 -5.21 -17.42 3.19
CA ILE A 32 -4.37 -16.60 2.31
C ILE A 32 -3.11 -16.22 3.09
N VAL A 33 -1.96 -16.70 2.60
CA VAL A 33 -0.65 -16.45 3.20
C VAL A 33 0.05 -15.33 2.42
N GLU A 34 0.41 -14.26 3.10
CA GLU A 34 1.12 -13.12 2.53
C GLU A 34 2.32 -12.76 3.39
N LYS A 35 3.46 -12.43 2.76
CA LYS A 35 4.69 -12.15 3.50
C LYS A 35 4.80 -10.71 4.01
N ASN A 36 4.19 -9.76 3.30
CA ASN A 36 4.30 -8.33 3.60
C ASN A 36 2.96 -7.76 4.07
N HIS A 37 2.13 -7.28 3.14
CA HIS A 37 0.82 -6.70 3.38
C HIS A 37 -0.17 -7.21 2.34
N PHE A 38 -1.43 -7.36 2.74
CA PHE A 38 -2.48 -7.77 1.83
C PHE A 38 -2.84 -6.63 0.87
N GLY A 39 -3.26 -7.00 -0.35
CA GLY A 39 -3.62 -6.08 -1.42
C GLY A 39 -2.65 -6.14 -2.61
N GLY A 40 -1.38 -6.49 -2.39
CA GLY A 40 -0.37 -6.64 -3.45
C GLY A 40 0.02 -5.32 -4.12
N GLN A 41 0.54 -5.40 -5.36
CA GLN A 41 1.09 -4.25 -6.08
C GLN A 41 0.09 -3.12 -6.36
N ILE A 42 -1.21 -3.41 -6.41
CA ILE A 42 -2.21 -2.38 -6.72
C ILE A 42 -2.32 -1.31 -5.63
N THR A 43 -1.96 -1.63 -4.39
CA THR A 43 -2.07 -0.71 -3.25
C THR A 43 -1.26 0.58 -3.39
N ILE A 44 -0.20 0.57 -4.22
CA ILE A 44 0.62 1.76 -4.50
C ILE A 44 0.03 2.66 -5.58
N THR A 45 -1.05 2.23 -6.25
CA THR A 45 -1.69 2.98 -7.33
C THR A 45 -2.66 4.00 -6.76
N SER A 46 -2.45 5.28 -7.07
CA SER A 46 -3.28 6.37 -6.56
C SER A 46 -4.71 6.34 -7.10
N GLU A 47 -4.89 5.90 -8.35
CA GLU A 47 -6.19 5.90 -9.02
C GLU A 47 -6.33 4.70 -9.97
N VAL A 48 -7.43 3.95 -9.82
CA VAL A 48 -7.86 2.86 -10.70
C VAL A 48 -9.18 3.25 -11.35
N VAL A 49 -9.18 3.39 -12.69
CA VAL A 49 -10.36 3.77 -13.50
C VAL A 49 -10.72 2.72 -14.55
N ASN A 50 -10.00 1.61 -14.58
CA ASN A 50 -10.11 0.57 -15.59
C ASN A 50 -10.54 -0.79 -15.03
N PHE A 51 -11.06 -0.83 -13.79
CA PHE A 51 -11.66 -2.03 -13.21
C PHE A 51 -13.17 -2.00 -13.44
N PRO A 52 -13.74 -2.91 -14.26
CA PRO A 52 -15.16 -2.92 -14.57
C PRO A 52 -16.03 -3.02 -13.32
N GLY A 53 -17.05 -2.17 -13.23
CA GLY A 53 -17.95 -2.09 -12.07
C GLY A 53 -17.52 -1.10 -11.00
N VAL A 54 -16.27 -0.60 -11.05
CA VAL A 54 -15.77 0.46 -10.17
C VAL A 54 -15.42 1.67 -11.02
N LYS A 55 -16.17 2.75 -10.86
CA LYS A 55 -15.99 3.95 -11.69
C LYS A 55 -14.64 4.62 -11.46
N LYS A 56 -14.24 4.72 -10.18
CA LYS A 56 -12.98 5.29 -9.71
C LYS A 56 -12.75 4.85 -8.27
N ALA A 57 -11.57 4.39 -7.96
CA ALA A 57 -11.11 4.09 -6.60
C ALA A 57 -9.59 4.25 -6.53
N SER A 58 -9.02 4.38 -5.34
CA SER A 58 -7.59 4.13 -5.18
C SER A 58 -7.30 2.63 -5.26
N GLY A 59 -6.07 2.26 -5.58
CA GLY A 59 -5.68 0.84 -5.57
C GLY A 59 -5.78 0.22 -4.18
N GLN A 60 -5.52 1.00 -3.13
CA GLN A 60 -5.69 0.58 -1.75
C GLN A 60 -7.16 0.30 -1.44
N GLU A 61 -8.07 1.23 -1.72
CA GLU A 61 -9.51 1.06 -1.52
C GLU A 61 -10.06 -0.18 -2.25
N LEU A 62 -9.64 -0.39 -3.49
CA LEU A 62 -10.06 -1.56 -4.26
C LEU A 62 -9.55 -2.86 -3.62
N ALA A 63 -8.30 -2.88 -3.14
CA ALA A 63 -7.72 -4.02 -2.45
C ALA A 63 -8.38 -4.30 -1.10
N ASP A 64 -8.66 -3.25 -0.33
CA ASP A 64 -9.33 -3.36 0.98
C ASP A 64 -10.75 -3.91 0.82
N ASN A 65 -11.50 -3.44 -0.17
CA ASN A 65 -12.82 -3.99 -0.49
C ASN A 65 -12.78 -5.49 -0.81
N MET A 66 -11.78 -5.94 -1.59
CA MET A 66 -11.58 -7.37 -1.88
C MET A 66 -11.21 -8.16 -0.63
N LEU A 67 -10.34 -7.59 0.22
CA LEU A 67 -9.90 -8.19 1.48
C LEU A 67 -11.08 -8.38 2.44
N GLU A 68 -11.89 -7.35 2.64
CA GLU A 68 -13.08 -7.40 3.49
C GLU A 68 -14.12 -8.38 2.96
N GLN A 69 -14.32 -8.41 1.64
CA GLN A 69 -15.20 -9.36 1.01
C GLN A 69 -14.73 -10.81 1.25
N ALA A 70 -13.43 -11.10 1.12
CA ALA A 70 -12.88 -12.42 1.42
C ALA A 70 -13.06 -12.80 2.89
N LYS A 71 -12.83 -11.87 3.82
CA LYS A 71 -13.07 -12.05 5.26
C LYS A 71 -14.54 -12.33 5.57
N SER A 72 -15.46 -11.61 4.94
CA SER A 72 -16.90 -11.76 5.18
C SER A 72 -17.42 -13.14 4.82
N PHE A 73 -16.79 -13.84 3.86
CA PHE A 73 -17.06 -15.24 3.54
C PHE A 73 -16.28 -16.24 4.40
N GLY A 74 -15.42 -15.76 5.31
CA GLY A 74 -14.68 -16.60 6.26
C GLY A 74 -13.36 -17.14 5.72
N ALA A 75 -12.72 -16.48 4.76
CA ALA A 75 -11.31 -16.74 4.43
C ALA A 75 -10.42 -16.37 5.62
N GLU A 76 -9.46 -17.23 5.94
CA GLU A 76 -8.44 -16.97 6.97
C GLU A 76 -7.24 -16.24 6.35
N PHE A 77 -6.53 -15.43 7.15
CA PHE A 77 -5.40 -14.62 6.70
C PHE A 77 -4.19 -14.85 7.59
N MET A 78 -3.03 -15.09 6.98
CA MET A 78 -1.78 -15.33 7.69
C MET A 78 -0.65 -14.46 7.11
N LEU A 79 -0.10 -13.56 7.92
CA LEU A 79 1.14 -12.87 7.59
C LEU A 79 2.33 -13.79 7.90
N ALA A 80 2.88 -14.43 6.88
CA ALA A 80 4.03 -15.33 6.98
C ALA A 80 4.72 -15.48 5.63
N GLU A 81 6.02 -15.77 5.63
CA GLU A 81 6.74 -16.13 4.42
C GLU A 81 6.71 -17.65 4.22
N VAL A 82 6.45 -18.08 2.98
CA VAL A 82 6.52 -19.50 2.59
C VAL A 82 7.98 -19.86 2.35
N THR A 83 8.45 -20.91 3.03
CA THR A 83 9.85 -21.34 3.02
C THR A 83 10.09 -22.67 2.31
N GLY A 84 9.02 -23.41 1.98
CA GLY A 84 9.14 -24.68 1.27
C GLY A 84 7.83 -25.43 1.13
N PHE A 85 7.89 -26.57 0.41
CA PHE A 85 6.75 -27.39 0.10
C PHE A 85 7.08 -28.88 0.26
N ASP A 86 6.04 -29.69 0.56
CA ASP A 86 6.01 -31.12 0.26
C ASP A 86 4.74 -31.37 -0.57
N LEU A 87 4.95 -31.70 -1.85
CA LEU A 87 3.89 -31.86 -2.85
C LEU A 87 3.70 -33.34 -3.27
N SER A 88 4.36 -34.26 -2.58
CA SER A 88 4.46 -35.67 -3.00
C SER A 88 3.20 -36.50 -2.75
N SER A 89 2.28 -36.02 -1.92
CA SER A 89 1.06 -36.72 -1.53
C SER A 89 -0.22 -35.93 -1.86
N ASP A 90 -1.38 -36.60 -1.70
CA ASP A 90 -2.69 -35.95 -1.85
C ASP A 90 -2.87 -34.79 -0.85
N ILE A 91 -2.38 -34.96 0.38
CA ILE A 91 -2.33 -33.89 1.38
C ILE A 91 -0.97 -33.20 1.23
N LYS A 92 -1.00 -32.00 0.70
CA LYS A 92 0.19 -31.19 0.48
C LYS A 92 0.56 -30.42 1.73
N LYS A 93 1.86 -30.11 1.88
CA LYS A 93 2.36 -29.32 2.99
C LYS A 93 3.03 -28.06 2.51
N VAL A 94 2.67 -26.95 3.15
CA VAL A 94 3.26 -25.62 2.92
C VAL A 94 3.99 -25.22 4.20
N LYS A 95 5.31 -25.09 4.13
CA LYS A 95 6.15 -24.64 5.24
C LYS A 95 6.20 -23.12 5.24
N THR A 96 5.92 -22.52 6.39
CA THR A 96 5.95 -21.08 6.57
C THR A 96 6.80 -20.69 7.78
N THR A 97 7.14 -19.42 7.91
CA THR A 97 7.82 -18.88 9.10
C THR A 97 6.99 -18.99 10.38
N LYS A 98 5.69 -19.31 10.29
CA LYS A 98 4.77 -19.50 11.42
C LYS A 98 4.33 -20.96 11.64
N GLY A 99 4.96 -21.90 10.94
CA GLY A 99 4.66 -23.32 11.04
C GLY A 99 4.25 -23.95 9.72
N GLU A 100 3.92 -25.24 9.76
CA GLU A 100 3.50 -26.02 8.60
C GLU A 100 1.98 -26.05 8.48
N LEU A 101 1.49 -25.84 7.26
CA LEU A 101 0.08 -25.93 6.88
C LEU A 101 -0.12 -27.17 6.00
N GLU A 102 -1.20 -27.91 6.23
CA GLU A 102 -1.62 -29.04 5.41
C GLU A 102 -2.83 -28.64 4.56
N CYS A 103 -2.90 -29.08 3.30
CA CYS A 103 -4.01 -28.76 2.42
C CYS A 103 -4.18 -29.75 1.28
N PHE A 104 -5.36 -29.76 0.67
CA PHE A 104 -5.63 -30.53 -0.54
C PHE A 104 -5.12 -29.83 -1.81
N GLY A 105 -5.22 -28.50 -1.85
CA GLY A 105 -4.83 -27.69 -2.99
C GLY A 105 -4.00 -26.47 -2.62
N ILE A 106 -3.16 -26.03 -3.56
CA ILE A 106 -2.36 -24.81 -3.42
C ILE A 106 -2.63 -23.90 -4.61
N LEU A 107 -2.84 -22.60 -4.32
CA LEU A 107 -2.85 -21.56 -5.34
C LEU A 107 -1.64 -20.64 -5.17
N LEU A 108 -0.83 -20.50 -6.21
CA LEU A 108 0.31 -19.61 -6.29
C LEU A 108 -0.14 -18.29 -6.94
N ALA A 109 -0.36 -17.24 -6.14
CA ALA A 109 -0.81 -15.91 -6.56
C ALA A 109 0.20 -14.81 -6.19
N VAL A 110 1.49 -15.15 -6.23
CA VAL A 110 2.62 -14.34 -5.72
C VAL A 110 2.96 -13.13 -6.60
N GLY A 111 2.35 -12.98 -7.76
CA GLY A 111 2.48 -11.83 -8.64
C GLY A 111 3.86 -11.66 -9.28
N ALA A 112 4.09 -10.45 -9.83
CA ALA A 112 5.34 -10.03 -10.43
C ALA A 112 5.61 -8.58 -10.05
N SER A 113 6.89 -8.20 -9.99
CA SER A 113 7.31 -6.83 -9.68
C SER A 113 8.07 -6.22 -10.86
N PRO A 114 7.99 -4.90 -11.07
CA PRO A 114 8.82 -4.23 -12.06
C PRO A 114 10.30 -4.52 -11.83
N ARG A 115 11.03 -4.79 -12.91
CA ARG A 115 12.49 -4.96 -12.85
C ARG A 115 13.15 -3.60 -12.65
N MET A 116 14.01 -3.54 -11.66
CA MET A 116 14.95 -2.42 -11.53
C MET A 116 16.11 -2.60 -12.51
N VAL A 117 16.57 -1.51 -13.09
CA VAL A 117 17.72 -1.51 -14.01
C VAL A 117 19.02 -1.49 -13.23
N GLY A 118 19.02 -0.87 -12.03
CA GLY A 118 20.16 -0.83 -11.11
C GLY A 118 21.09 0.36 -11.28
N PHE A 119 20.64 1.43 -11.94
CA PHE A 119 21.41 2.67 -12.01
C PHE A 119 21.41 3.42 -10.67
N LYS A 120 22.41 4.23 -10.45
CA LYS A 120 22.57 4.95 -9.19
C LYS A 120 21.42 5.94 -8.97
N GLY A 121 20.81 5.94 -7.77
CA GLY A 121 19.64 6.74 -7.40
C GLY A 121 18.29 6.10 -7.73
N GLU A 122 18.24 4.99 -8.48
CA GLU A 122 16.95 4.35 -8.86
C GLU A 122 16.09 3.99 -7.65
N GLN A 123 16.69 3.35 -6.64
CA GLN A 123 15.96 2.96 -5.42
C GLN A 123 15.60 4.17 -4.54
N GLU A 124 16.47 5.16 -4.46
CA GLU A 124 16.30 6.36 -3.64
C GLU A 124 15.13 7.23 -4.12
N PHE A 125 14.99 7.37 -5.44
CA PHE A 125 13.98 8.23 -6.06
C PHE A 125 12.75 7.46 -6.56
N LYS A 126 12.62 6.19 -6.25
CA LYS A 126 11.41 5.41 -6.52
C LYS A 126 10.20 6.04 -5.83
N GLY A 127 9.18 6.43 -6.63
CA GLY A 127 8.01 7.19 -6.15
C GLY A 127 8.29 8.68 -5.87
N LYS A 128 9.54 9.15 -6.10
CA LYS A 128 9.95 10.56 -5.93
C LYS A 128 10.49 11.15 -7.23
N GLY A 129 9.88 10.79 -8.35
CA GLY A 129 10.30 11.18 -9.69
C GLY A 129 10.67 10.00 -10.57
N ILE A 130 10.93 8.81 -10.03
CA ILE A 130 11.03 7.55 -10.77
C ILE A 130 9.75 6.74 -10.59
N ALA A 131 9.15 6.33 -11.71
CA ALA A 131 7.92 5.56 -11.79
C ALA A 131 8.07 4.31 -12.66
N TYR A 132 7.17 3.34 -12.46
CA TYR A 132 7.16 2.05 -13.17
C TYR A 132 5.82 1.74 -13.83
N CYS A 133 4.86 2.66 -13.77
CA CYS A 133 3.53 2.51 -14.32
C CYS A 133 3.08 3.85 -14.91
N ALA A 134 2.91 3.94 -16.23
CA ALA A 134 2.46 5.18 -16.87
C ALA A 134 1.00 5.51 -16.53
N THR A 135 0.15 4.49 -16.51
CA THR A 135 -1.29 4.66 -16.19
C THR A 135 -1.54 5.05 -14.72
N CYS A 136 -0.60 4.72 -13.82
CA CYS A 136 -0.69 5.04 -12.41
C CYS A 136 -0.15 6.44 -12.09
N ASP A 137 1.01 6.76 -12.69
CA ASP A 137 1.84 7.90 -12.27
C ASP A 137 1.91 9.02 -13.32
N GLY A 138 1.42 8.79 -14.54
CA GLY A 138 1.59 9.72 -15.67
C GLY A 138 1.03 11.12 -15.40
N GLU A 139 -0.08 11.22 -14.69
CA GLU A 139 -0.73 12.49 -14.37
C GLU A 139 0.14 13.40 -13.48
N PHE A 140 0.98 12.85 -12.60
CA PHE A 140 1.90 13.63 -11.76
C PHE A 140 2.96 14.38 -12.56
N PHE A 141 3.14 13.99 -13.82
CA PHE A 141 4.09 14.60 -14.74
C PHE A 141 3.43 15.50 -15.80
N LYS A 142 2.20 15.96 -15.53
CA LYS A 142 1.52 16.91 -16.40
C LYS A 142 2.31 18.19 -16.58
N GLY A 143 2.59 18.55 -17.84
CA GLY A 143 3.38 19.73 -18.18
C GLY A 143 4.89 19.61 -17.93
N LYS A 144 5.40 18.42 -17.60
CA LYS A 144 6.82 18.14 -17.37
C LYS A 144 7.40 17.35 -18.54
N ASP A 145 8.73 17.32 -18.64
CA ASP A 145 9.42 16.38 -19.53
C ASP A 145 9.59 15.03 -18.84
N VAL A 146 9.54 13.95 -19.62
CA VAL A 146 9.62 12.58 -19.13
C VAL A 146 10.68 11.81 -19.91
N TYR A 147 11.52 11.06 -19.20
CA TYR A 147 12.46 10.10 -19.75
C TYR A 147 11.93 8.68 -19.50
N VAL A 148 11.92 7.87 -20.56
CA VAL A 148 11.49 6.47 -20.50
C VAL A 148 12.69 5.57 -20.71
N ILE A 149 12.96 4.66 -19.80
CA ILE A 149 14.04 3.69 -19.88
C ILE A 149 13.45 2.34 -20.30
N GLY A 150 13.80 1.88 -21.49
CA GLY A 150 13.34 0.60 -22.03
C GLY A 150 13.22 0.62 -23.55
N GLY A 151 13.22 -0.56 -24.18
CA GLY A 151 13.10 -0.73 -25.63
C GLY A 151 12.09 -1.80 -26.02
N GLY A 152 11.28 -2.29 -25.08
CA GLY A 152 10.25 -3.30 -25.32
C GLY A 152 8.88 -2.72 -25.60
N PHE A 153 7.88 -3.60 -25.68
CA PHE A 153 6.48 -3.29 -25.95
C PHE A 153 5.93 -2.22 -24.99
N ALA A 154 6.14 -2.42 -23.68
CA ALA A 154 5.69 -1.46 -22.67
C ALA A 154 6.32 -0.08 -22.84
N ALA A 155 7.63 0.00 -23.12
CA ALA A 155 8.30 1.27 -23.34
C ALA A 155 7.70 2.04 -24.53
N ALA A 156 7.38 1.37 -25.63
CA ALA A 156 6.80 2.01 -26.80
C ALA A 156 5.35 2.47 -26.56
N GLU A 157 4.47 1.60 -26.04
CA GLU A 157 3.06 1.93 -25.83
C GLU A 157 2.85 2.95 -24.70
N GLU A 158 3.49 2.73 -23.55
CA GLU A 158 3.35 3.61 -22.39
C GLU A 158 3.96 5.00 -22.64
N SER A 159 4.97 5.10 -23.51
CA SER A 159 5.49 6.41 -23.95
C SER A 159 4.45 7.21 -24.73
N VAL A 160 3.70 6.55 -25.62
CA VAL A 160 2.59 7.21 -26.34
C VAL A 160 1.51 7.62 -25.34
N PHE A 161 1.19 6.79 -24.36
CA PHE A 161 0.22 7.15 -23.31
C PHE A 161 0.69 8.38 -22.50
N LEU A 162 1.95 8.44 -22.10
CA LEU A 162 2.53 9.55 -21.33
C LEU A 162 2.45 10.89 -22.06
N THR A 163 2.40 10.93 -23.39
CA THR A 163 2.24 12.18 -24.18
C THR A 163 0.93 12.93 -23.90
N LYS A 164 -0.06 12.26 -23.28
CA LYS A 164 -1.31 12.89 -22.82
C LYS A 164 -1.07 13.90 -21.70
N TYR A 165 -0.03 13.68 -20.93
CA TYR A 165 0.32 14.49 -19.76
C TYR A 165 1.61 15.27 -19.95
N ALA A 166 2.67 14.59 -20.41
CA ALA A 166 4.00 15.17 -20.55
C ALA A 166 4.07 16.20 -21.70
N ASN A 167 4.96 17.17 -21.55
CA ASN A 167 5.32 18.08 -22.64
C ASN A 167 6.10 17.34 -23.71
N ASN A 168 7.18 16.65 -23.31
CA ASN A 168 7.99 15.81 -24.19
C ASN A 168 8.30 14.49 -23.49
N VAL A 169 8.47 13.44 -24.28
CA VAL A 169 8.90 12.11 -23.83
C VAL A 169 10.18 11.74 -24.57
N THR A 170 11.24 11.42 -23.85
CA THR A 170 12.49 10.90 -24.45
C THR A 170 12.63 9.43 -24.06
N ILE A 171 12.66 8.54 -25.06
CA ILE A 171 12.85 7.10 -24.82
C ILE A 171 14.33 6.77 -24.95
N LEU A 172 14.92 6.22 -23.89
CA LEU A 172 16.30 5.74 -23.85
C LEU A 172 16.30 4.22 -24.05
N VAL A 173 16.62 3.80 -25.25
CA VAL A 173 16.66 2.39 -25.66
C VAL A 173 18.10 1.90 -25.58
N ARG A 174 18.35 0.82 -24.82
CA ARG A 174 19.68 0.23 -24.68
C ARG A 174 20.16 -0.42 -25.98
N GLU A 175 19.28 -1.02 -26.71
CA GLU A 175 19.53 -1.72 -27.96
C GLU A 175 19.60 -0.75 -29.16
N GLU A 176 20.00 -1.27 -30.33
CA GLU A 176 20.06 -0.50 -31.61
C GLU A 176 18.66 -0.22 -32.20
N ALA A 177 17.65 -0.96 -31.73
CA ALA A 177 16.26 -0.83 -32.16
C ALA A 177 15.32 -1.25 -31.02
N PHE A 178 14.05 -0.94 -31.16
CA PHE A 178 13.03 -1.53 -30.29
C PHE A 178 13.00 -3.06 -30.42
N THR A 179 12.74 -3.76 -29.31
CA THR A 179 12.61 -5.22 -29.26
C THR A 179 11.15 -5.69 -29.34
N CYS A 180 10.21 -4.78 -29.61
CA CYS A 180 8.79 -5.07 -29.83
C CYS A 180 8.45 -5.09 -31.33
N ALA A 181 7.19 -5.45 -31.66
CA ALA A 181 6.69 -5.43 -33.03
C ALA A 181 6.81 -4.03 -33.64
N GLU A 182 7.22 -3.97 -34.92
CA GLU A 182 7.46 -2.72 -35.63
C GLU A 182 6.25 -1.79 -35.65
N THR A 183 5.04 -2.33 -35.80
CA THR A 183 3.79 -1.56 -35.75
C THR A 183 3.55 -0.83 -34.44
N VAL A 184 4.10 -1.33 -33.35
CA VAL A 184 4.03 -0.71 -32.02
C VAL A 184 5.12 0.33 -31.88
N ALA A 185 6.37 -0.01 -32.25
CA ALA A 185 7.50 0.92 -32.24
C ALA A 185 7.24 2.17 -33.09
N GLN A 186 6.68 2.00 -34.28
CA GLN A 186 6.38 3.10 -35.21
C GLN A 186 5.40 4.13 -34.63
N LYS A 187 4.48 3.75 -33.75
CA LYS A 187 3.58 4.70 -33.08
C LYS A 187 4.37 5.66 -32.17
N ALA A 188 5.37 5.15 -31.47
CA ALA A 188 6.23 5.98 -30.63
C ALA A 188 7.22 6.80 -31.47
N ILE A 189 7.87 6.19 -32.47
CA ILE A 189 8.86 6.84 -33.34
C ILE A 189 8.26 8.03 -34.09
N ASN A 190 7.02 7.88 -34.59
CA ASN A 190 6.37 8.91 -35.39
C ASN A 190 5.58 9.94 -34.58
N HIS A 191 5.58 9.83 -33.24
CA HIS A 191 4.82 10.74 -32.40
C HIS A 191 5.53 12.08 -32.19
N PRO A 192 4.89 13.25 -32.45
CA PRO A 192 5.56 14.56 -32.46
C PRO A 192 6.15 14.99 -31.11
N LYS A 193 5.68 14.42 -29.99
CA LYS A 193 6.19 14.70 -28.65
C LYS A 193 7.21 13.66 -28.17
N ILE A 194 7.54 12.64 -28.99
CA ILE A 194 8.44 11.57 -28.57
C ILE A 194 9.77 11.68 -29.35
N LYS A 195 10.86 11.66 -28.59
CA LYS A 195 12.22 11.48 -29.11
C LYS A 195 12.70 10.10 -28.71
N VAL A 196 13.27 9.34 -29.65
CA VAL A 196 13.87 8.03 -29.36
C VAL A 196 15.38 8.13 -29.50
N GLU A 197 16.09 7.70 -28.49
CA GLU A 197 17.55 7.61 -28.46
C GLU A 197 17.98 6.17 -28.24
N TYR A 198 18.66 5.60 -29.23
CA TYR A 198 19.14 4.21 -29.19
C TYR A 198 20.55 4.12 -28.60
N ASN A 199 20.94 2.91 -28.21
CA ASN A 199 22.23 2.61 -27.60
C ASN A 199 22.51 3.41 -26.31
N LYS A 200 21.46 3.74 -25.53
CA LYS A 200 21.58 4.57 -24.33
C LYS A 200 21.36 3.76 -23.06
N ILE A 201 22.25 3.96 -22.10
CA ILE A 201 22.09 3.43 -20.73
C ILE A 201 22.16 4.57 -19.72
N VAL A 202 21.28 4.52 -18.74
CA VAL A 202 21.28 5.47 -17.63
C VAL A 202 22.35 5.09 -16.62
N ASN A 203 23.13 6.08 -16.19
CA ASN A 203 24.17 5.91 -15.17
C ASN A 203 23.68 6.31 -13.79
N GLU A 204 23.09 7.50 -13.68
CA GLU A 204 22.74 8.10 -12.40
C GLU A 204 21.55 9.05 -12.53
N VAL A 205 20.72 9.09 -11.48
CA VAL A 205 19.80 10.20 -11.21
C VAL A 205 20.13 10.80 -9.84
N ARG A 206 19.89 12.09 -9.71
CA ARG A 206 19.93 12.83 -8.44
C ARG A 206 18.74 13.76 -8.36
N GLY A 207 18.41 14.16 -7.16
CA GLY A 207 17.28 15.05 -6.92
C GLY A 207 17.34 15.65 -5.52
N ASN A 208 16.27 16.30 -5.17
CA ASN A 208 16.04 16.86 -3.85
C ASN A 208 14.63 16.50 -3.37
N GLU A 209 14.17 17.14 -2.32
CA GLU A 209 12.84 16.91 -1.75
C GLU A 209 11.69 17.16 -2.75
N ASN A 210 11.93 17.99 -3.80
CA ASN A 210 10.95 18.34 -4.82
C ASN A 210 11.00 17.45 -6.08
N GLY A 211 11.81 16.37 -6.06
CA GLY A 211 11.93 15.41 -7.15
C GLY A 211 13.29 15.44 -7.85
N LEU A 212 13.33 14.90 -9.08
CA LEU A 212 14.57 14.75 -9.84
C LEU A 212 15.08 16.12 -10.36
N THR A 213 16.40 16.32 -10.26
CA THR A 213 17.08 17.52 -10.76
C THR A 213 18.23 17.19 -11.69
N TYR A 214 18.66 15.92 -11.74
CA TYR A 214 19.79 15.45 -12.52
C TYR A 214 19.53 14.06 -13.07
N LEU A 215 19.87 13.85 -14.35
CA LEU A 215 19.91 12.57 -15.02
C LEU A 215 21.17 12.50 -15.86
N SER A 216 21.99 11.47 -15.71
CA SER A 216 23.08 11.17 -16.63
C SER A 216 22.87 9.82 -17.31
N TYR A 217 23.16 9.78 -18.59
CA TYR A 217 23.13 8.57 -19.41
C TYR A 217 24.24 8.62 -20.45
N LYS A 218 24.62 7.50 -21.00
CA LYS A 218 25.69 7.43 -21.99
C LYS A 218 25.33 6.58 -23.19
N ASP A 219 25.94 6.87 -24.31
CA ASP A 219 25.94 6.03 -25.49
C ASP A 219 26.86 4.83 -25.29
N ILE A 220 26.36 3.60 -25.49
CA ILE A 220 27.15 2.38 -25.28
C ILE A 220 28.22 2.20 -26.33
N LYS A 221 28.03 2.73 -27.56
CA LYS A 221 28.96 2.57 -28.68
C LYS A 221 30.05 3.59 -28.66
N THR A 222 29.73 4.87 -28.39
CA THR A 222 30.69 5.99 -28.44
C THR A 222 31.26 6.32 -27.06
N ASN A 223 30.66 5.83 -25.96
CA ASN A 223 30.92 6.25 -24.58
C ASN A 223 30.67 7.74 -24.32
N GLU A 224 30.03 8.44 -25.23
CA GLU A 224 29.63 9.83 -25.03
C GLU A 224 28.62 9.94 -23.90
N GLU A 225 28.86 10.87 -22.97
CA GLU A 225 27.98 11.11 -21.82
C GLU A 225 27.04 12.29 -22.10
N TYR A 226 25.80 12.12 -21.67
CA TYR A 226 24.72 13.10 -21.74
C TYR A 226 24.25 13.43 -20.35
N VAL A 227 24.07 14.71 -20.06
CA VAL A 227 23.62 15.20 -18.75
C VAL A 227 22.42 16.10 -18.96
N VAL A 228 21.40 15.87 -18.13
CA VAL A 228 20.22 16.70 -18.01
C VAL A 228 20.20 17.30 -16.62
N GLU A 229 20.33 18.61 -16.55
CA GLU A 229 20.19 19.40 -15.32
C GLU A 229 18.95 20.29 -15.43
N LYS A 230 17.86 19.83 -14.83
CA LYS A 230 16.56 20.50 -14.89
C LYS A 230 15.72 20.09 -13.71
N ASN A 231 15.03 21.04 -13.08
CA ASN A 231 14.11 20.73 -11.99
C ASN A 231 12.80 20.13 -12.53
N GLY A 232 12.31 19.09 -11.88
CA GLY A 232 10.95 18.62 -12.01
C GLY A 232 10.66 17.85 -13.31
N PHE A 233 11.52 16.92 -13.71
CA PHE A 233 11.21 15.93 -14.75
C PHE A 233 10.89 14.55 -14.14
N GLY A 234 10.35 13.64 -14.96
CA GLY A 234 10.07 12.27 -14.58
C GLY A 234 10.96 11.25 -15.28
N VAL A 235 11.20 10.12 -14.61
CA VAL A 235 11.83 8.95 -15.21
C VAL A 235 10.91 7.76 -15.06
N PHE A 236 10.50 7.14 -16.18
CA PHE A 236 9.71 5.91 -16.20
C PHE A 236 10.57 4.73 -16.61
N VAL A 237 10.56 3.67 -15.82
CA VAL A 237 11.38 2.47 -16.07
C VAL A 237 10.49 1.33 -16.56
N PHE A 238 10.61 0.97 -17.84
CA PHE A 238 9.89 -0.13 -18.48
C PHE A 238 10.85 -1.23 -18.92
N ALA A 239 11.62 -1.74 -17.95
CA ALA A 239 12.60 -2.82 -18.14
C ALA A 239 12.00 -4.23 -18.00
N GLY A 240 10.66 -4.34 -18.05
CA GLY A 240 9.90 -5.57 -17.85
C GLY A 240 9.59 -5.85 -16.39
N TYR A 241 9.04 -7.05 -16.14
CA TYR A 241 8.66 -7.53 -14.82
C TYR A 241 9.47 -8.77 -14.44
N ALA A 242 9.67 -8.99 -13.17
CA ALA A 242 10.24 -10.21 -12.60
C ALA A 242 9.18 -10.92 -11.75
N PRO A 243 8.79 -12.15 -12.09
CA PRO A 243 7.88 -12.94 -11.28
C PRO A 243 8.56 -13.32 -9.96
N ALA A 244 7.78 -13.38 -8.88
CA ALA A 244 8.28 -13.71 -7.55
C ALA A 244 8.40 -15.26 -7.37
N THR A 245 9.12 -15.93 -8.26
CA THR A 245 9.18 -17.38 -8.39
C THR A 245 10.51 -18.02 -8.01
N THR A 246 11.46 -17.27 -7.47
CA THR A 246 12.80 -17.80 -7.15
C THR A 246 12.74 -19.03 -6.25
N PHE A 247 11.80 -19.08 -5.29
CA PHE A 247 11.59 -20.20 -4.36
C PHE A 247 10.87 -21.41 -4.99
N LEU A 248 10.37 -21.27 -6.22
CA LEU A 248 9.67 -22.33 -6.96
C LEU A 248 10.55 -23.07 -7.99
N LYS A 249 11.82 -22.65 -8.12
CA LYS A 249 12.76 -23.32 -9.04
C LYS A 249 12.93 -24.79 -8.68
N GLY A 250 12.70 -25.68 -9.65
CA GLY A 250 12.77 -27.12 -9.45
C GLY A 250 11.56 -27.73 -8.72
N VAL A 251 10.57 -26.93 -8.38
CA VAL A 251 9.30 -27.36 -7.75
C VAL A 251 8.19 -27.49 -8.78
N ILE A 252 8.12 -26.52 -9.72
CA ILE A 252 7.08 -26.45 -10.76
C ILE A 252 7.71 -25.90 -12.05
N ASP A 253 7.06 -26.12 -13.18
CA ASP A 253 7.58 -25.68 -14.48
C ASP A 253 7.47 -24.15 -14.64
N LEU A 254 8.62 -23.57 -14.96
CA LEU A 254 8.77 -22.13 -15.24
C LEU A 254 9.30 -21.94 -16.66
N ASN A 255 8.90 -20.86 -17.32
CA ASN A 255 9.53 -20.48 -18.58
C ASN A 255 10.93 -19.85 -18.34
N GLU A 256 11.64 -19.51 -19.42
CA GLU A 256 12.98 -18.90 -19.36
C GLU A 256 13.03 -17.58 -18.59
N GLN A 257 11.92 -16.83 -18.57
CA GLN A 257 11.78 -15.57 -17.84
C GLN A 257 11.37 -15.76 -16.37
N GLY A 258 11.11 -17.01 -15.94
CA GLY A 258 10.72 -17.37 -14.58
C GLY A 258 9.22 -17.33 -14.32
N TYR A 259 8.36 -17.12 -15.33
CA TYR A 259 6.91 -17.17 -15.16
C TYR A 259 6.40 -18.61 -15.08
N ILE A 260 5.37 -18.84 -14.26
CA ILE A 260 4.74 -20.15 -14.12
C ILE A 260 3.98 -20.49 -15.40
N ILE A 261 4.21 -21.70 -15.90
CA ILE A 261 3.49 -22.27 -17.04
C ILE A 261 2.18 -22.86 -16.53
N THR A 262 1.06 -22.38 -17.05
CA THR A 262 -0.29 -22.86 -16.71
C THR A 262 -1.10 -23.16 -17.97
N ASP A 263 -2.08 -24.06 -17.83
CA ASP A 263 -3.13 -24.22 -18.84
C ASP A 263 -4.23 -23.16 -18.69
N LYS A 264 -5.28 -23.25 -19.52
CA LYS A 264 -6.44 -22.32 -19.47
C LYS A 264 -7.25 -22.42 -18.18
N SER A 265 -7.14 -23.52 -17.45
CA SER A 265 -7.76 -23.77 -16.15
C SER A 265 -6.85 -23.37 -14.98
N GLN A 266 -5.75 -22.69 -15.24
CA GLN A 266 -4.75 -22.25 -14.27
C GLN A 266 -3.99 -23.41 -13.57
N LYS A 267 -4.01 -24.64 -14.14
CA LYS A 267 -3.27 -25.78 -13.63
C LYS A 267 -1.79 -25.65 -13.96
N THR A 268 -0.94 -25.99 -12.99
CA THR A 268 0.52 -26.08 -13.19
C THR A 268 0.93 -27.50 -13.60
N SER A 269 2.24 -27.75 -13.70
CA SER A 269 2.80 -29.10 -13.93
C SER A 269 2.62 -30.06 -12.74
N VAL A 270 2.22 -29.57 -11.57
CA VAL A 270 2.03 -30.37 -10.35
C VAL A 270 0.55 -30.50 -10.02
N GLU A 271 0.07 -31.74 -9.85
CA GLU A 271 -1.35 -32.01 -9.54
C GLU A 271 -1.77 -31.36 -8.21
N GLY A 272 -2.91 -30.66 -8.24
CA GLY A 272 -3.44 -29.93 -7.08
C GLY A 272 -2.72 -28.62 -6.77
N VAL A 273 -1.77 -28.21 -7.62
CA VAL A 273 -1.12 -26.91 -7.56
C VAL A 273 -1.51 -26.07 -8.76
N PHE A 274 -2.06 -24.88 -8.48
CA PHE A 274 -2.53 -23.92 -9.45
C PHE A 274 -1.74 -22.63 -9.34
N ALA A 275 -1.75 -21.82 -10.40
CA ALA A 275 -1.16 -20.49 -10.34
C ALA A 275 -2.03 -19.49 -11.10
N SER A 276 -2.10 -18.25 -10.60
CA SER A 276 -2.91 -17.21 -11.21
C SER A 276 -2.37 -15.80 -10.95
N GLY A 277 -2.81 -14.84 -11.73
CA GLY A 277 -2.33 -13.48 -11.66
C GLY A 277 -1.01 -13.27 -12.42
N ASP A 278 -0.31 -12.20 -12.08
CA ASP A 278 0.84 -11.73 -12.86
C ASP A 278 2.07 -12.64 -12.82
N VAL A 279 2.06 -13.65 -11.98
CA VAL A 279 3.08 -14.68 -11.92
C VAL A 279 3.03 -15.65 -13.11
N CYS A 280 1.90 -15.71 -13.83
CA CYS A 280 1.71 -16.59 -14.98
C CYS A 280 2.09 -15.92 -16.31
N ILE A 281 2.27 -16.75 -17.36
CA ILE A 281 2.49 -16.26 -18.73
C ILE A 281 1.18 -15.68 -19.25
N LYS A 282 1.18 -14.38 -19.59
CA LYS A 282 0.00 -13.68 -20.14
C LYS A 282 0.37 -12.43 -20.91
N PRO A 283 -0.49 -12.00 -21.87
CA PRO A 283 -0.26 -10.78 -22.63
C PRO A 283 -0.63 -9.51 -21.85
N LEU A 284 -1.55 -9.60 -20.90
CA LEU A 284 -2.08 -8.43 -20.17
C LEU A 284 -2.00 -8.65 -18.64
N ARG A 285 -1.28 -7.76 -17.95
CA ARG A 285 -1.16 -7.73 -16.49
C ARG A 285 -1.96 -6.56 -15.93
N GLN A 286 -3.18 -6.86 -15.51
CA GLN A 286 -4.11 -5.89 -14.92
C GLN A 286 -4.88 -6.55 -13.77
N VAL A 287 -5.46 -5.72 -12.89
CA VAL A 287 -6.26 -6.21 -11.76
C VAL A 287 -7.39 -7.11 -12.26
N VAL A 288 -8.08 -6.71 -13.30
CA VAL A 288 -9.23 -7.48 -13.85
C VAL A 288 -8.81 -8.87 -14.35
N THR A 289 -7.65 -9.01 -15.01
CA THR A 289 -7.16 -10.33 -15.46
C THR A 289 -6.69 -11.18 -14.28
N ALA A 290 -6.06 -10.57 -13.29
CA ALA A 290 -5.64 -11.27 -12.06
C ALA A 290 -6.84 -11.80 -11.27
N VAL A 291 -7.90 -11.00 -11.11
CA VAL A 291 -9.16 -11.41 -10.45
C VAL A 291 -9.85 -12.54 -11.21
N ALA A 292 -9.95 -12.43 -12.55
CA ALA A 292 -10.58 -13.46 -13.38
C ALA A 292 -9.85 -14.81 -13.27
N GLU A 293 -8.52 -14.80 -13.34
CA GLU A 293 -7.72 -16.03 -13.22
C GLU A 293 -7.78 -16.61 -11.80
N GLY A 294 -7.81 -15.78 -10.76
CA GLY A 294 -8.03 -16.24 -9.38
C GLY A 294 -9.36 -16.97 -9.22
N ALA A 295 -10.43 -16.44 -9.82
CA ALA A 295 -11.74 -17.07 -9.81
C ALA A 295 -11.76 -18.41 -10.59
N ILE A 296 -11.10 -18.47 -11.75
CA ILE A 296 -10.96 -19.71 -12.53
C ILE A 296 -10.21 -20.78 -11.72
N ALA A 297 -9.05 -20.42 -11.16
CA ALA A 297 -8.25 -21.34 -10.34
C ALA A 297 -9.03 -21.85 -9.12
N ALA A 298 -9.78 -20.97 -8.45
CA ALA A 298 -10.64 -21.31 -7.33
C ALA A 298 -11.67 -22.38 -7.70
N THR A 299 -12.38 -22.20 -8.82
CA THR A 299 -13.41 -23.13 -9.29
C THR A 299 -12.83 -24.50 -9.64
N GLU A 300 -11.63 -24.57 -10.17
CA GLU A 300 -10.96 -25.85 -10.43
C GLU A 300 -10.45 -26.50 -9.13
N LEU A 301 -9.97 -25.69 -8.17
CA LEU A 301 -9.56 -26.16 -6.85
C LEU A 301 -10.73 -26.76 -6.05
N GLU A 302 -11.95 -26.22 -6.18
CA GLU A 302 -13.16 -26.82 -5.59
C GLU A 302 -13.30 -28.29 -6.00
N ARG A 303 -13.14 -28.60 -7.29
CA ARG A 303 -13.21 -29.98 -7.82
C ARG A 303 -12.14 -30.89 -7.23
N VAL A 304 -10.94 -30.35 -7.06
CA VAL A 304 -9.82 -31.11 -6.43
C VAL A 304 -10.13 -31.38 -4.96
N CYS A 305 -10.59 -30.37 -4.23
CA CYS A 305 -10.94 -30.50 -2.81
C CYS A 305 -12.07 -31.49 -2.60
N GLN A 306 -13.15 -31.40 -3.37
CA GLN A 306 -14.27 -32.35 -3.28
C GLN A 306 -13.80 -33.79 -3.46
N ARG A 307 -13.04 -34.06 -4.54
CA ARG A 307 -12.50 -35.39 -4.81
C ARG A 307 -11.63 -35.93 -3.68
N LEU A 308 -10.77 -35.06 -3.11
CA LEU A 308 -9.85 -35.47 -2.04
C LEU A 308 -10.53 -35.59 -0.69
N GLN A 309 -11.53 -34.79 -0.38
CA GLN A 309 -12.40 -34.96 0.79
C GLN A 309 -13.10 -36.32 0.75
N GLU A 310 -13.68 -36.69 -0.40
CA GLU A 310 -14.33 -37.99 -0.61
C GLU A 310 -13.33 -39.13 -0.46
N LYS A 311 -12.13 -39.03 -1.07
CA LYS A 311 -11.10 -40.05 -1.03
C LYS A 311 -10.53 -40.28 0.37
N THR A 312 -10.32 -39.20 1.12
CA THR A 312 -9.63 -39.27 2.42
C THR A 312 -10.57 -39.33 3.62
N ASN A 313 -11.86 -39.06 3.42
CA ASN A 313 -12.85 -38.80 4.48
C ASN A 313 -12.42 -37.69 5.47
N ILE A 314 -11.59 -36.75 5.01
CA ILE A 314 -11.18 -35.58 5.80
C ILE A 314 -11.94 -34.36 5.28
N ILE A 315 -12.67 -33.70 6.16
CA ILE A 315 -13.30 -32.40 5.88
C ILE A 315 -12.63 -31.38 6.79
N PRO A 316 -11.82 -30.44 6.24
CA PRO A 316 -11.25 -29.37 7.04
C PRO A 316 -12.35 -28.52 7.67
N VAL A 317 -12.38 -28.49 8.99
CA VAL A 317 -13.42 -27.73 9.71
C VAL A 317 -13.01 -26.28 9.78
N LYS A 318 -13.84 -25.40 9.21
CA LYS A 318 -13.73 -23.98 9.53
C LYS A 318 -13.86 -23.87 11.04
N GLU A 319 -12.83 -23.34 11.73
CA GLU A 319 -13.10 -22.85 13.07
C GLU A 319 -14.20 -21.80 12.89
N THR A 320 -15.40 -22.14 13.29
CA THR A 320 -16.42 -21.14 13.50
C THR A 320 -15.88 -20.25 14.61
N VAL A 321 -15.12 -19.24 14.27
CA VAL A 321 -15.17 -18.01 15.03
C VAL A 321 -16.67 -17.71 15.00
N LYS A 322 -17.34 -17.94 16.12
CA LYS A 322 -18.64 -17.33 16.34
C LYS A 322 -18.39 -15.83 16.21
N VAL A 323 -18.46 -15.34 15.00
CA VAL A 323 -18.86 -13.99 14.74
C VAL A 323 -20.32 -14.03 15.21
N GLU A 324 -20.55 -13.73 16.47
CA GLU A 324 -21.81 -13.18 16.86
C GLU A 324 -21.99 -12.02 15.90
N GLU A 325 -22.85 -12.26 14.90
CA GLU A 325 -23.42 -11.19 14.08
C GLU A 325 -24.21 -10.28 15.02
N VAL A 326 -23.52 -9.45 15.75
CA VAL A 326 -24.00 -8.16 16.12
C VAL A 326 -23.58 -7.24 14.99
N LYS A 327 -24.19 -7.43 13.82
CA LYS A 327 -24.41 -6.32 12.91
C LYS A 327 -25.40 -5.39 13.61
N GLN A 328 -24.90 -4.53 14.47
CA GLN A 328 -25.46 -3.19 14.54
C GLN A 328 -25.07 -2.56 13.20
N GLU A 329 -26.03 -2.45 12.29
CA GLU A 329 -25.91 -1.57 11.14
C GLU A 329 -25.45 -0.22 11.66
N GLY A 330 -24.22 0.21 11.28
CA GLY A 330 -23.67 1.50 11.67
C GLY A 330 -22.45 1.51 12.59
N SER A 331 -21.87 0.38 13.04
CA SER A 331 -20.67 0.41 13.88
C SER A 331 -19.39 0.60 13.05
N PHE A 332 -18.57 1.60 13.44
CA PHE A 332 -17.25 1.88 12.84
C PHE A 332 -16.19 0.84 13.21
N PHE A 333 -16.42 0.02 14.24
CA PHE A 333 -15.39 -0.88 14.81
C PHE A 333 -15.81 -2.34 14.68
N ASP A 334 -15.00 -3.12 13.95
CA ASP A 334 -15.17 -4.57 13.90
C ASP A 334 -14.71 -5.26 15.19
N SER A 335 -14.96 -6.55 15.33
CA SER A 335 -14.62 -7.32 16.55
C SER A 335 -13.12 -7.38 16.83
N ASN A 336 -12.27 -7.36 15.79
CA ASN A 336 -10.81 -7.34 15.95
C ASN A 336 -10.34 -5.96 16.42
N MET A 337 -10.88 -4.90 15.85
CA MET A 337 -10.64 -3.53 16.28
C MET A 337 -11.10 -3.34 17.74
N LEU A 338 -12.26 -3.84 18.12
CA LEU A 338 -12.77 -3.79 19.49
C LEU A 338 -11.83 -4.50 20.50
N ALA A 339 -11.28 -5.66 20.13
CA ALA A 339 -10.33 -6.38 20.98
C ALA A 339 -9.01 -5.59 21.17
N GLN A 340 -8.52 -4.96 20.10
CA GLN A 340 -7.34 -4.10 20.15
C GLN A 340 -7.60 -2.84 20.97
N LEU A 341 -8.73 -2.16 20.75
CA LEU A 341 -9.16 -0.99 21.51
C LEU A 341 -9.25 -1.28 23.01
N ASN A 342 -9.90 -2.37 23.41
CA ASN A 342 -10.00 -2.78 24.79
C ASN A 342 -8.61 -2.99 25.44
N THR A 343 -7.67 -3.57 24.68
CA THR A 343 -6.30 -3.78 25.17
C THR A 343 -5.56 -2.46 25.40
N VAL A 344 -5.76 -1.48 24.52
CA VAL A 344 -5.13 -0.16 24.65
C VAL A 344 -5.79 0.65 25.76
N PHE A 345 -7.13 0.68 25.80
CA PHE A 345 -7.89 1.45 26.80
C PHE A 345 -7.68 0.95 28.23
N ALA A 346 -7.47 -0.37 28.41
CA ALA A 346 -7.10 -0.93 29.70
C ALA A 346 -5.77 -0.37 30.24
N LYS A 347 -4.86 0.07 29.36
CA LYS A 347 -3.54 0.64 29.72
C LYS A 347 -3.57 2.16 29.93
N MET A 348 -4.66 2.86 29.60
CA MET A 348 -4.77 4.29 29.85
C MET A 348 -4.72 4.57 31.37
N GLU A 349 -3.94 5.57 31.76
CA GLU A 349 -3.79 5.93 33.19
C GLU A 349 -4.87 6.90 33.64
N ASN A 350 -5.14 7.95 32.85
CA ASN A 350 -6.06 9.02 33.17
C ASN A 350 -7.14 9.19 32.10
N GLU A 351 -8.15 9.99 32.42
CA GLU A 351 -9.18 10.41 31.48
C GLU A 351 -8.61 11.35 30.41
N VAL A 352 -9.17 11.25 29.20
CA VAL A 352 -8.88 12.12 28.05
C VAL A 352 -10.20 12.68 27.55
N THR A 353 -10.24 13.97 27.25
CA THR A 353 -11.40 14.63 26.64
C THR A 353 -11.12 14.92 25.17
N ILE A 354 -11.98 14.44 24.27
CA ILE A 354 -11.94 14.77 22.85
C ILE A 354 -12.97 15.87 22.60
N LYS A 355 -12.50 17.03 22.20
CA LYS A 355 -13.36 18.15 21.81
C LYS A 355 -13.53 18.17 20.30
N LEU A 356 -14.78 18.13 19.87
CA LEU A 356 -15.17 18.13 18.46
C LEU A 356 -15.63 19.52 18.06
N ASP A 357 -15.00 20.06 17.03
CA ASP A 357 -15.41 21.27 16.37
C ASP A 357 -15.94 20.92 14.98
N LEU A 358 -17.24 21.13 14.76
CA LEU A 358 -18.00 20.58 13.67
C LEU A 358 -18.64 21.68 12.82
N VAL A 359 -18.82 21.40 11.53
CA VAL A 359 -19.60 22.20 10.58
C VAL A 359 -20.71 21.34 9.99
N ASP A 360 -21.67 21.97 9.32
CA ASP A 360 -22.79 21.27 8.69
C ASP A 360 -22.33 20.62 7.36
N ASN A 361 -21.71 19.42 7.49
CA ASN A 361 -21.32 18.58 6.36
C ASN A 361 -21.25 17.10 6.75
N LYS A 362 -21.19 16.24 5.75
CA LYS A 362 -21.15 14.78 5.91
C LYS A 362 -19.95 14.28 6.73
N VAL A 363 -18.78 14.90 6.56
CA VAL A 363 -17.55 14.51 7.28
C VAL A 363 -17.67 14.80 8.78
N SER A 364 -18.33 15.91 9.13
CA SER A 364 -18.64 16.26 10.54
C SER A 364 -19.59 15.26 11.20
N GLU A 365 -20.62 14.83 10.48
CA GLU A 365 -21.56 13.80 10.99
C GLU A 365 -20.84 12.46 11.20
N GLU A 366 -19.99 12.09 10.27
CA GLU A 366 -19.19 10.87 10.35
C GLU A 366 -18.20 10.93 11.52
N LEU A 367 -17.43 12.01 11.65
CA LEU A 367 -16.51 12.23 12.78
C LEU A 367 -17.25 12.18 14.13
N LYS A 368 -18.38 12.86 14.23
CA LYS A 368 -19.22 12.86 15.43
C LYS A 368 -19.66 11.45 15.82
N THR A 369 -20.14 10.68 14.85
CA THR A 369 -20.59 9.31 15.08
C THR A 369 -19.42 8.43 15.50
N TYR A 370 -18.29 8.50 14.77
CA TYR A 370 -17.08 7.75 15.05
C TYR A 370 -16.56 7.99 16.49
N ILE A 371 -16.39 9.25 16.90
CA ILE A 371 -15.88 9.59 18.24
C ILE A 371 -16.90 9.25 19.34
N THR A 372 -18.20 9.40 19.07
CA THR A 372 -19.25 9.01 20.01
C THR A 372 -19.26 7.50 20.25
N GLU A 373 -19.09 6.70 19.21
CA GLU A 373 -18.97 5.23 19.37
C GLU A 373 -17.69 4.85 20.11
N LEU A 374 -16.57 5.48 19.77
CA LEU A 374 -15.29 5.25 20.45
C LEU A 374 -15.38 5.52 21.96
N SER A 375 -16.04 6.60 22.36
CA SER A 375 -16.20 6.99 23.78
C SER A 375 -17.06 6.02 24.57
N LYS A 376 -17.97 5.26 23.93
CA LYS A 376 -18.78 4.23 24.60
C LYS A 376 -17.98 3.00 25.02
N LEU A 377 -16.79 2.79 24.42
CA LEU A 377 -15.97 1.62 24.68
C LEU A 377 -15.15 1.74 25.98
N THR A 378 -15.03 2.92 26.55
CA THR A 378 -14.31 3.14 27.81
C THR A 378 -14.81 4.38 28.54
N SER A 379 -14.84 4.33 29.87
CA SER A 379 -15.17 5.49 30.71
C SER A 379 -14.05 6.54 30.75
N LYS A 380 -12.87 6.24 30.18
CA LYS A 380 -11.70 7.13 30.19
C LYS A 380 -11.68 8.11 29.01
N ILE A 381 -12.64 8.04 28.08
CA ILE A 381 -12.77 9.00 26.97
C ILE A 381 -14.07 9.78 27.15
N LYS A 382 -13.94 11.09 27.31
CA LYS A 382 -15.07 12.04 27.32
C LYS A 382 -15.13 12.78 26.01
N VAL A 383 -16.32 13.17 25.59
CA VAL A 383 -16.55 13.94 24.36
C VAL A 383 -17.24 15.24 24.70
N GLU A 384 -16.69 16.34 24.20
CA GLU A 384 -17.27 17.68 24.28
C GLU A 384 -17.43 18.26 22.87
N TYR A 385 -18.39 19.16 22.70
CA TYR A 385 -18.63 19.81 21.42
C TYR A 385 -18.33 21.29 21.56
N GLU A 386 -17.53 21.81 20.64
CA GLU A 386 -17.23 23.24 20.52
C GLU A 386 -17.67 23.73 19.15
N SER A 387 -18.02 25.01 19.02
CA SER A 387 -18.32 25.64 17.75
C SER A 387 -17.44 26.88 17.60
N THR A 388 -16.55 26.84 16.62
CA THR A 388 -15.68 27.96 16.26
C THR A 388 -15.81 28.26 14.76
N ASP A 389 -15.33 29.40 14.30
CA ASP A 389 -15.35 29.76 12.87
C ASP A 389 -14.08 29.35 12.11
N ASP A 390 -13.41 28.30 12.54
CA ASP A 390 -12.19 27.77 11.91
C ASP A 390 -12.52 27.15 10.54
N ILE A 391 -11.75 27.49 9.52
CA ILE A 391 -11.89 26.95 8.16
C ILE A 391 -11.39 25.49 8.04
N HIS A 392 -10.57 25.03 9.00
CA HIS A 392 -10.00 23.68 9.01
C HIS A 392 -10.85 22.67 9.81
N LYS A 393 -12.16 22.68 9.60
CA LYS A 393 -13.14 21.78 10.23
C LYS A 393 -13.62 20.70 9.25
N PRO A 394 -14.07 19.54 9.76
CA PRO A 394 -14.18 19.17 11.18
C PRO A 394 -12.86 18.78 11.81
N VAL A 395 -12.74 18.94 13.12
CA VAL A 395 -11.54 18.59 13.88
C VAL A 395 -11.87 17.95 15.23
N ALA A 396 -11.07 16.94 15.62
CA ALA A 396 -11.05 16.34 16.94
C ALA A 396 -9.76 16.75 17.67
N ARG A 397 -9.87 17.55 18.74
CA ARG A 397 -8.75 17.99 19.59
C ARG A 397 -8.69 17.17 20.87
N ILE A 398 -7.50 16.76 21.27
CA ILE A 398 -7.28 15.89 22.43
C ILE A 398 -6.82 16.73 23.62
N TYR A 399 -7.51 16.59 24.75
CA TYR A 399 -7.25 17.25 26.01
C TYR A 399 -7.03 16.23 27.11
N ASN A 400 -6.16 16.54 28.06
CA ASN A 400 -5.97 15.78 29.29
C ASN A 400 -6.17 16.71 30.51
N ASN A 401 -5.84 16.23 31.72
CA ASN A 401 -5.99 17.00 32.96
C ASN A 401 -5.15 18.31 32.98
N ASN A 402 -4.13 18.43 32.15
CA ASN A 402 -3.25 19.60 32.05
C ASN A 402 -3.70 20.59 30.95
N GLY A 403 -4.73 20.25 30.18
CA GLY A 403 -5.23 21.09 29.09
C GLY A 403 -5.07 20.46 27.70
N TYR A 404 -4.93 21.29 26.67
CA TYR A 404 -4.73 20.84 25.31
C TYR A 404 -3.37 20.13 25.15
N THR A 405 -3.38 18.93 24.58
CA THR A 405 -2.17 18.09 24.46
C THR A 405 -1.32 18.42 23.22
N GLY A 406 -1.73 19.42 22.42
CA GLY A 406 -1.11 19.70 21.13
C GLY A 406 -1.53 18.76 20.01
N LEU A 407 -2.46 17.83 20.26
CA LEU A 407 -2.91 16.85 19.25
C LEU A 407 -4.28 17.21 18.68
N ALA A 408 -4.35 17.26 17.36
CA ALA A 408 -5.61 17.37 16.63
C ALA A 408 -5.63 16.45 15.41
N PHE A 409 -6.84 16.02 15.02
CA PHE A 409 -7.07 15.28 13.79
C PHE A 409 -8.18 15.97 12.99
N HIS A 410 -7.83 16.48 11.82
CA HIS A 410 -8.72 17.14 10.89
C HIS A 410 -9.27 16.14 9.88
N GLY A 411 -10.54 15.78 10.02
CA GLY A 411 -11.23 14.71 9.31
C GLY A 411 -11.58 13.52 10.21
N VAL A 412 -11.96 12.38 9.62
CA VAL A 412 -12.29 11.14 10.36
C VAL A 412 -11.04 10.27 10.45
N PRO A 413 -10.54 9.93 11.65
CA PRO A 413 -9.32 9.13 11.82
C PRO A 413 -9.57 7.64 11.55
N GLY A 414 -9.78 7.30 10.28
CA GLY A 414 -10.04 5.94 9.78
C GLY A 414 -8.85 5.37 8.98
N GLY A 415 -9.07 4.24 8.33
CA GLY A 415 -8.06 3.59 7.50
C GLY A 415 -6.76 3.31 8.25
N HIS A 416 -5.63 3.64 7.64
CA HIS A 416 -4.32 3.43 8.27
C HIS A 416 -4.04 4.37 9.46
N GLU A 417 -4.78 5.49 9.58
CA GLU A 417 -4.61 6.43 10.69
C GLU A 417 -5.44 6.08 11.93
N PHE A 418 -6.25 5.03 11.88
CA PHE A 418 -6.97 4.52 13.05
C PHE A 418 -6.01 4.22 14.21
N THR A 419 -4.97 3.44 13.96
CA THR A 419 -4.01 3.05 15.00
C THR A 419 -3.22 4.25 15.53
N SER A 420 -2.79 5.17 14.67
CA SER A 420 -2.05 6.37 15.09
C SER A 420 -2.90 7.29 15.97
N PHE A 421 -4.18 7.46 15.64
CA PHE A 421 -5.11 8.25 16.45
C PHE A 421 -5.33 7.62 17.84
N ILE A 422 -5.58 6.31 17.91
CA ILE A 422 -5.75 5.59 19.19
C ILE A 422 -4.49 5.65 20.06
N LEU A 423 -3.30 5.54 19.45
CA LEU A 423 -2.03 5.71 20.16
C LEU A 423 -1.83 7.15 20.64
N GLY A 424 -2.29 8.16 19.89
CA GLY A 424 -2.30 9.56 20.33
C GLY A 424 -3.14 9.75 21.59
N ILE A 425 -4.35 9.19 21.65
CA ILE A 425 -5.21 9.20 22.83
C ILE A 425 -4.51 8.49 24.02
N TYR A 426 -3.97 7.30 23.78
CA TYR A 426 -3.26 6.54 24.81
C TYR A 426 -2.05 7.32 25.36
N ASN A 427 -1.21 7.89 24.51
CA ASN A 427 -0.04 8.67 24.90
C ASN A 427 -0.43 9.95 25.66
N SER A 428 -1.62 10.49 25.44
CA SER A 428 -2.17 11.66 26.14
C SER A 428 -2.73 11.33 27.51
N SER A 429 -3.02 10.06 27.80
CA SER A 429 -3.64 9.60 29.05
C SER A 429 -2.66 9.40 30.20
N GLY A 430 -1.35 9.49 29.98
CA GLY A 430 -0.33 9.23 31.00
C GLY A 430 1.06 9.07 30.42
N LYS A 431 1.84 8.11 30.95
CA LYS A 431 3.23 7.85 30.48
C LYS A 431 3.32 7.47 29.01
N GLY A 432 2.27 6.86 28.48
CA GLY A 432 2.18 6.45 27.08
C GLY A 432 3.16 5.32 26.71
N GLN A 433 3.52 5.27 25.43
CA GLN A 433 4.45 4.27 24.90
C GLN A 433 5.86 4.48 25.46
N PRO A 434 6.60 3.37 25.70
CA PRO A 434 8.01 3.44 26.07
C PRO A 434 8.83 4.23 25.03
N ILE A 435 9.81 4.98 25.50
CA ILE A 435 10.71 5.77 24.67
C ILE A 435 12.14 5.66 25.24
N ASP A 436 13.14 5.72 24.39
CA ASP A 436 14.53 5.76 24.79
C ASP A 436 14.80 6.98 25.68
N GLN A 437 15.61 6.79 26.74
CA GLN A 437 15.84 7.83 27.73
C GLN A 437 16.60 9.04 27.17
N GLU A 438 17.53 8.85 26.25
CA GLU A 438 18.27 9.94 25.61
C GLU A 438 17.35 10.76 24.71
N VAL A 439 16.51 10.07 23.91
CA VAL A 439 15.48 10.68 23.06
C VAL A 439 14.48 11.48 23.91
N TYR A 440 14.01 10.90 25.02
CA TYR A 440 13.12 11.58 25.96
C TYR A 440 13.71 12.89 26.48
N GLN A 441 14.96 12.88 26.95
CA GLN A 441 15.63 14.08 27.49
C GLN A 441 15.74 15.20 26.44
N LYS A 442 16.06 14.86 25.22
CA LYS A 442 16.11 15.84 24.11
C LYS A 442 14.75 16.51 23.91
N ILE A 443 13.68 15.73 23.85
CA ILE A 443 12.33 16.25 23.63
C ILE A 443 11.90 17.18 24.76
N VAL A 444 12.01 16.76 26.01
CA VAL A 444 11.51 17.54 27.16
C VAL A 444 12.35 18.79 27.44
N SER A 445 13.61 18.83 27.01
CA SER A 445 14.48 20.01 27.16
C SER A 445 14.22 21.09 26.11
N ASN A 446 13.47 20.81 25.07
CA ASN A 446 13.17 21.78 24.03
C ASN A 446 12.31 22.93 24.55
N GLN A 447 12.78 24.16 24.33
CA GLN A 447 12.08 25.41 24.72
C GLN A 447 11.48 26.14 23.48
N GLN A 448 11.76 25.66 22.29
CA GLN A 448 11.27 26.29 21.06
C GLN A 448 9.83 25.84 20.81
N LYS A 449 9.00 26.78 20.37
CA LYS A 449 7.67 26.45 19.84
C LYS A 449 7.80 25.81 18.48
N VAL A 450 7.21 24.65 18.30
CA VAL A 450 7.21 23.88 17.06
C VAL A 450 5.79 23.48 16.71
N ASP A 451 5.31 23.95 15.58
CA ASP A 451 4.01 23.55 15.01
C ASP A 451 4.24 22.53 13.89
N LEU A 452 3.69 21.33 14.06
CA LEU A 452 3.78 20.23 13.10
C LEU A 452 2.41 20.00 12.49
N LYS A 453 2.27 20.24 11.19
CA LYS A 453 1.11 19.81 10.40
C LYS A 453 1.50 18.57 9.61
N VAL A 454 0.89 17.45 9.92
CA VAL A 454 1.13 16.17 9.26
C VAL A 454 0.03 15.89 8.26
N ILE A 455 0.36 15.96 6.99
CA ILE A 455 -0.61 15.75 5.92
C ILE A 455 -0.56 14.28 5.52
N VAL A 456 -1.72 13.64 5.58
CA VAL A 456 -1.88 12.21 5.36
C VAL A 456 -2.95 11.91 4.31
N SER A 457 -2.96 10.69 3.83
CA SER A 457 -4.13 10.06 3.21
C SER A 457 -4.49 8.83 4.03
N LEU A 458 -5.75 8.60 4.28
CA LEU A 458 -6.21 7.44 5.07
C LEU A 458 -5.84 6.10 4.44
N SER A 459 -5.53 6.09 3.13
CA SER A 459 -5.03 4.93 2.38
C SER A 459 -3.49 4.80 2.36
N CYS A 460 -2.75 5.73 2.98
CA CYS A 460 -1.29 5.75 2.96
C CYS A 460 -0.69 4.85 4.05
N THR A 461 -0.04 3.76 3.67
CA THR A 461 0.60 2.81 4.59
C THR A 461 1.85 3.35 5.31
N MET A 462 2.45 4.42 4.80
CA MET A 462 3.66 5.04 5.37
C MET A 462 3.35 6.23 6.28
N CYS A 463 2.13 6.76 6.21
CA CYS A 463 1.71 7.92 6.98
C CYS A 463 1.71 7.68 8.50
N PRO A 464 1.24 6.54 9.03
CA PRO A 464 1.15 6.31 10.47
C PRO A 464 2.48 6.44 11.21
N GLU A 465 3.61 6.09 10.59
CA GLU A 465 4.93 6.20 11.22
C GLU A 465 5.27 7.67 11.55
N LEU A 466 5.03 8.57 10.59
CA LEU A 466 5.25 10.01 10.78
C LEU A 466 4.24 10.60 11.78
N VAL A 467 2.98 10.20 11.70
CA VAL A 467 1.93 10.67 12.61
C VAL A 467 2.24 10.27 14.05
N ILE A 468 2.53 8.99 14.31
CA ILE A 468 2.87 8.49 15.66
C ILE A 468 4.10 9.21 16.21
N ALA A 469 5.13 9.39 15.40
CA ALA A 469 6.34 10.09 15.83
C ALA A 469 6.06 11.56 16.18
N SER A 470 5.31 12.29 15.34
CA SER A 470 4.94 13.70 15.58
C SER A 470 4.05 13.85 16.82
N GLN A 471 3.04 13.02 16.96
CA GLN A 471 2.16 13.00 18.12
C GLN A 471 2.92 12.68 19.41
N ARG A 472 3.93 11.78 19.35
CA ARG A 472 4.73 11.45 20.53
C ARG A 472 5.59 12.64 20.99
N LEU A 473 6.11 13.47 20.06
CA LEU A 473 6.79 14.71 20.43
C LEU A 473 5.85 15.66 21.18
N ALA A 474 4.65 15.91 20.66
CA ALA A 474 3.68 16.83 21.26
C ALA A 474 3.20 16.34 22.64
N THR A 475 2.96 15.03 22.83
CA THR A 475 2.55 14.51 24.15
C THR A 475 3.63 14.57 25.21
N LEU A 476 4.88 14.81 24.86
CA LEU A 476 6.02 14.89 25.77
C LEU A 476 6.50 16.32 26.03
N ASN A 477 6.11 17.30 25.20
CA ASN A 477 6.53 18.69 25.35
C ASN A 477 5.41 19.66 24.88
N GLU A 478 4.95 20.49 25.80
CA GLU A 478 3.87 21.47 25.58
C GLU A 478 4.18 22.57 24.55
N ASN A 479 5.46 22.76 24.22
CA ASN A 479 5.87 23.69 23.16
C ASN A 479 5.72 23.10 21.74
N ILE A 480 5.31 21.83 21.61
CA ILE A 480 5.17 21.15 20.33
C ILE A 480 3.70 20.83 20.09
N THR A 481 3.19 21.18 18.91
CA THR A 481 1.87 20.74 18.44
C THR A 481 2.03 19.78 17.27
N ALA A 482 1.12 18.82 17.13
CA ALA A 482 1.08 17.87 16.03
C ALA A 482 -0.37 17.69 15.56
N GLU A 483 -0.73 18.39 14.51
CA GLU A 483 -2.05 18.35 13.91
C GLU A 483 -2.03 17.54 12.61
N VAL A 484 -2.93 16.58 12.48
CA VAL A 484 -3.02 15.68 11.34
C VAL A 484 -4.15 16.11 10.43
N TYR A 485 -3.90 16.20 9.14
CA TYR A 485 -4.86 16.62 8.11
C TYR A 485 -5.04 15.54 7.06
N ASP A 486 -6.26 15.07 6.85
CA ASP A 486 -6.59 14.21 5.73
C ASP A 486 -6.65 15.04 4.43
N LEU A 487 -5.71 14.78 3.54
CA LEU A 487 -5.53 15.52 2.28
C LEU A 487 -6.81 15.57 1.42
N ASN A 488 -7.66 14.54 1.51
CA ASN A 488 -8.90 14.48 0.72
C ASN A 488 -9.94 15.54 1.14
N ASN A 489 -9.84 16.04 2.36
CA ASN A 489 -10.77 17.02 2.93
C ASN A 489 -10.21 18.44 2.99
N TYR A 490 -8.90 18.64 2.75
CA TYR A 490 -8.19 19.92 2.95
C TYR A 490 -7.32 20.25 1.73
N GLU A 491 -7.96 20.50 0.57
CA GLU A 491 -7.27 20.87 -0.67
C GLU A 491 -6.57 22.23 -0.60
N ASP A 492 -7.05 23.14 0.25
CA ASP A 492 -6.45 24.45 0.47
C ASP A 492 -5.03 24.35 1.03
N ILE A 493 -4.78 23.44 2.00
CA ILE A 493 -3.44 23.16 2.53
C ILE A 493 -2.56 22.55 1.43
N LYS A 494 -3.10 21.62 0.65
CA LYS A 494 -2.40 21.03 -0.50
C LYS A 494 -1.92 22.11 -1.46
N ASN A 495 -2.79 23.02 -1.83
CA ASN A 495 -2.49 24.08 -2.80
C ASN A 495 -1.54 25.14 -2.21
N LYS A 496 -1.75 25.55 -0.95
CA LYS A 496 -0.91 26.53 -0.25
C LYS A 496 0.56 26.10 -0.18
N HIS A 497 0.81 24.81 0.13
CA HIS A 497 2.16 24.27 0.33
C HIS A 497 2.68 23.41 -0.82
N ASN A 498 1.99 23.38 -1.98
CA ASN A 498 2.34 22.59 -3.15
C ASN A 498 2.61 21.10 -2.83
N ILE A 499 1.75 20.49 -2.01
CA ILE A 499 1.94 19.11 -1.56
C ILE A 499 1.73 18.14 -2.72
N MET A 500 2.76 17.37 -3.05
CA MET A 500 2.76 16.43 -4.17
C MET A 500 2.66 14.96 -3.75
N SER A 501 2.92 14.65 -2.47
CA SER A 501 2.85 13.29 -1.95
C SER A 501 2.65 13.28 -0.44
N VAL A 502 2.19 12.15 0.10
CA VAL A 502 2.03 11.89 1.53
C VAL A 502 2.86 10.66 1.92
N PRO A 503 3.35 10.55 3.17
CA PRO A 503 3.23 11.53 4.25
C PRO A 503 4.02 12.81 3.98
N CYS A 504 3.43 13.95 4.37
CA CYS A 504 4.08 15.24 4.26
C CYS A 504 4.02 15.94 5.63
N LEU A 505 5.15 16.51 6.04
CA LEU A 505 5.30 17.27 7.27
C LEU A 505 5.54 18.74 6.95
N ILE A 506 4.73 19.62 7.50
CA ILE A 506 4.92 21.07 7.45
C ILE A 506 5.34 21.53 8.84
N VAL A 507 6.47 22.20 8.95
CA VAL A 507 7.02 22.71 10.21
C VAL A 507 6.86 24.23 10.24
N ASN A 508 6.19 24.74 11.26
CA ASN A 508 5.96 26.18 11.51
C ASN A 508 5.34 26.91 10.30
N ASP A 509 4.51 26.20 9.52
CA ASP A 509 3.84 26.72 8.31
C ASP A 509 4.78 27.18 7.17
N GLU A 510 6.08 26.85 7.28
CA GLU A 510 7.14 27.32 6.38
C GLU A 510 7.87 26.18 5.67
N LYS A 511 8.37 25.20 6.42
CA LYS A 511 9.22 24.14 5.89
C LYS A 511 8.42 22.88 5.58
N VAL A 512 8.54 22.39 4.35
CA VAL A 512 7.82 21.21 3.87
C VAL A 512 8.78 20.04 3.68
N HIS A 513 8.47 18.90 4.28
CA HIS A 513 9.26 17.68 4.21
C HIS A 513 8.38 16.50 3.80
N PHE A 514 8.87 15.67 2.88
CA PHE A 514 8.15 14.49 2.39
C PHE A 514 8.74 13.19 2.94
N GLY A 515 7.91 12.16 2.93
CA GLY A 515 8.28 10.81 3.31
C GLY A 515 8.17 10.54 4.81
N LYS A 516 8.14 9.25 5.16
CA LYS A 516 8.08 8.78 6.55
C LYS A 516 9.32 9.21 7.32
N LYS A 517 9.13 9.48 8.60
CA LYS A 517 10.21 9.78 9.56
C LYS A 517 9.87 9.17 10.91
N ASN A 518 10.84 8.52 11.51
CA ASN A 518 10.74 8.07 12.88
C ASN A 518 11.06 9.21 13.86
N ILE A 519 10.90 8.96 15.16
CA ILE A 519 11.07 9.99 16.19
C ILE A 519 12.50 10.56 16.24
N VAL A 520 13.52 9.75 15.99
CA VAL A 520 14.93 10.19 16.00
C VAL A 520 15.22 11.10 14.79
N GLU A 521 14.69 10.72 13.63
CA GLU A 521 14.81 11.53 12.40
C GLU A 521 14.09 12.88 12.56
N LEU A 522 12.93 12.91 13.23
CA LEU A 522 12.22 14.16 13.53
C LEU A 522 13.01 15.06 14.47
N ILE A 523 13.56 14.54 15.55
CA ILE A 523 14.38 15.30 16.49
C ILE A 523 15.57 15.97 15.77
N ASN A 524 16.25 15.19 14.91
CA ASN A 524 17.37 15.71 14.13
C ASN A 524 16.91 16.77 13.11
N LEU A 525 15.77 16.57 12.45
CA LEU A 525 15.19 17.51 11.49
C LEU A 525 14.83 18.85 12.15
N LEU A 526 14.27 18.79 13.34
CA LEU A 526 13.79 19.93 14.12
C LEU A 526 14.92 20.61 14.92
N ASN A 527 16.10 20.02 14.98
CA ASN A 527 17.23 20.44 15.81
C ASN A 527 16.86 20.55 17.30
N ILE A 528 16.14 19.53 17.80
CA ILE A 528 15.74 19.38 19.21
C ILE A 528 16.72 18.50 19.96
#